data_af7c11982a4fc4ebaa235a048aed1f05
#
_entry.id   af7c11982a4fc4ebaa235a048aed1f05
#
_cell.length_a   1.000
_cell.length_b   1.000
_cell.length_c   1.000
_cell.angle_alpha   90.00
_cell.angle_beta   90.00
_cell.angle_gamma   90.00
#
_symmetry.space_group_name_H-M   'P 1'
#
loop_
_entity.id
_entity.type
_entity.pdbx_description
1 polymer ?
#
loop_
_entity_poly.entity_id
_entity_poly.type
_entity_poly.pdbx_seq_one_letter_code
_entity_poly.pdbx_strand_id
1 'polypeptide(L)'
;DNQKTLYKTIENLWLAANSAQQQYVAAARKLKSTETSYSLVSEQFNVGMKNTVELLTEKNNLLSAQQETLQAKYTAILNAGLLRFYQGEEINLF
;
A
#
# COMPACT_ATOMS: atom_id res chain seq x y z
N ASP A 1 33.24 -2.14 10.99
CA ASP A 1 33.39 -3.26 10.10
C ASP A 1 32.38 -3.20 8.97
N ASN A 2 32.87 -3.21 7.72
CA ASN A 2 32.02 -3.08 6.54
C ASN A 2 31.02 -4.22 6.38
N GLN A 3 31.39 -5.44 6.75
CA GLN A 3 30.52 -6.60 6.65
C GLN A 3 29.34 -6.49 7.61
N LYS A 4 29.57 -6.06 8.85
CA LYS A 4 28.51 -5.86 9.82
C LYS A 4 27.56 -4.76 9.38
N THR A 5 28.09 -3.67 8.83
CA THR A 5 27.28 -2.57 8.32
C THR A 5 26.40 -3.05 7.15
N LEU A 6 26.96 -3.86 6.26
CA LEU A 6 26.22 -4.40 5.11
C LEU A 6 25.08 -5.32 5.57
N TYR A 7 25.35 -6.24 6.50
CA TYR A 7 24.32 -7.13 7.04
C TYR A 7 23.23 -6.36 7.73
N LYS A 8 23.57 -5.34 8.51
CA LYS A 8 22.60 -4.51 9.19
C LYS A 8 21.73 -3.74 8.21
N THR A 9 22.34 -3.23 7.13
CA THR A 9 21.60 -2.54 6.07
C THR A 9 20.62 -3.47 5.36
N ILE A 10 21.03 -4.69 5.03
CA ILE A 10 20.18 -5.69 4.40
C ILE A 10 19.04 -6.08 5.33
N GLU A 11 19.33 -6.30 6.62
CA GLU A 11 18.30 -6.62 7.60
C GLU A 11 17.26 -5.50 7.71
N ASN A 12 17.72 -4.24 7.79
CA ASN A 12 16.83 -3.09 7.85
C ASN A 12 15.98 -2.98 6.58
N LEU A 13 16.55 -3.23 5.42
CA LEU A 13 15.83 -3.21 4.15
C LEU A 13 14.79 -4.34 4.07
N TRP A 14 15.13 -5.52 4.59
CA TRP A 14 14.20 -6.62 4.64
C TRP A 14 12.99 -6.30 5.54
N LEU A 15 13.25 -5.72 6.71
CA LEU A 15 12.19 -5.29 7.62
C LEU A 15 11.31 -4.22 6.99
N ALA A 16 11.93 -3.25 6.30
CA ALA A 16 11.19 -2.19 5.61
C ALA A 16 10.35 -2.75 4.48
N ALA A 17 10.88 -3.70 3.70
CA ALA A 17 10.14 -4.32 2.61
C ALA A 17 8.96 -5.14 3.14
N ASN A 18 9.16 -5.89 4.23
CA ASN A 18 8.10 -6.67 4.86
C ASN A 18 7.00 -5.76 5.42
N SER A 19 7.39 -4.67 6.10
CA SER A 19 6.45 -3.69 6.62
C SER A 19 5.66 -3.02 5.51
N ALA A 20 6.32 -2.63 4.42
CA ALA A 20 5.66 -2.02 3.26
C ALA A 20 4.68 -2.98 2.61
N GLN A 21 5.03 -4.27 2.52
CA GLN A 21 4.14 -5.29 1.99
C GLN A 21 2.89 -5.44 2.85
N GLN A 22 3.04 -5.44 4.17
CA GLN A 22 1.91 -5.51 5.10
C GLN A 22 1.01 -4.28 4.98
N GLN A 23 1.61 -3.09 4.83
CA GLN A 23 0.87 -1.85 4.61
C GLN A 23 0.08 -1.90 3.30
N TYR A 24 0.67 -2.45 2.25
CA TYR A 24 -0.02 -2.61 0.98
C TYR A 24 -1.23 -3.54 1.10
N VAL A 25 -1.07 -4.68 1.78
CA VAL A 25 -2.17 -5.63 1.99
C VAL A 25 -3.30 -4.98 2.79
N ALA A 26 -2.96 -4.23 3.86
CA ALA A 26 -3.94 -3.53 4.68
C ALA A 26 -4.68 -2.46 3.86
N ALA A 27 -3.94 -1.69 3.05
CA ALA A 27 -4.52 -0.66 2.20
C ALA A 27 -5.44 -1.27 1.14
N ALA A 28 -5.07 -2.41 0.56
CA ALA A 28 -5.89 -3.11 -0.43
C ALA A 28 -7.20 -3.61 0.19
N ARG A 29 -7.15 -4.11 1.42
CA ARG A 29 -8.35 -4.53 2.14
C ARG A 29 -9.27 -3.35 2.44
N LYS A 30 -8.69 -2.23 2.87
CA LYS A 30 -9.44 -1.00 3.13
C LYS A 30 -10.10 -0.49 1.84
N LEU A 31 -9.36 -0.53 0.74
CA LEU A 31 -9.89 -0.13 -0.57
C LEU A 31 -11.09 -0.99 -0.96
N LYS A 32 -11.00 -2.30 -0.80
CA LYS A 32 -12.10 -3.21 -1.13
C LYS A 32 -13.34 -2.91 -0.29
N SER A 33 -13.17 -2.67 1.01
CA SER A 33 -14.27 -2.30 1.90
C SER A 33 -14.89 -0.96 1.47
N THR A 34 -14.06 0.02 1.11
CA THR A 34 -14.53 1.33 0.67
C THR A 34 -15.27 1.24 -0.67
N GLU A 35 -14.81 0.39 -1.58
CA GLU A 35 -15.51 0.14 -2.85
C GLU A 35 -16.90 -0.45 -2.61
N THR A 36 -17.01 -1.39 -1.69
CA THR A 36 -18.28 -1.99 -1.31
C THR A 36 -19.22 -0.94 -0.72
N SER A 37 -18.72 -0.10 0.20
CA SER A 37 -19.50 0.99 0.80
C SER A 37 -19.97 1.98 -0.26
N TYR A 38 -19.09 2.37 -1.18
CA TYR A 38 -19.46 3.29 -2.26
C TYR A 38 -20.55 2.70 -3.15
N SER A 39 -20.42 1.43 -3.52
CA SER A 39 -21.40 0.73 -4.34
C SER A 39 -22.78 0.72 -3.66
N LEU A 40 -22.79 0.43 -2.35
CA LEU A 40 -24.02 0.40 -1.57
C LEU A 40 -24.68 1.78 -1.50
N VAL A 41 -23.89 2.83 -1.19
CA VAL A 41 -24.40 4.20 -1.12
C VAL A 41 -24.88 4.67 -2.48
N SER A 42 -24.20 4.30 -3.57
CA SER A 42 -24.58 4.63 -4.93
C SER A 42 -25.95 4.01 -5.29
N GLU A 43 -26.17 2.74 -4.92
CA GLU A 43 -27.47 2.10 -5.11
C GLU A 43 -28.56 2.79 -4.29
N GLN A 44 -28.28 3.13 -3.04
CA GLN A 44 -29.24 3.85 -2.17
C GLN A 44 -29.54 5.24 -2.71
N PHE A 45 -28.55 5.92 -3.27
CA PHE A 45 -28.74 7.23 -3.91
C PHE A 45 -29.69 7.10 -5.11
N ASN A 46 -29.52 6.08 -5.93
CA ASN A 46 -30.34 5.87 -7.12
C ASN A 46 -31.78 5.62 -6.80
N VAL A 47 -32.09 5.04 -5.64
CA VAL A 47 -33.49 4.83 -5.19
C VAL A 47 -33.99 5.95 -4.27
N GLY A 48 -33.22 7.04 -4.10
CA GLY A 48 -33.63 8.22 -3.35
C GLY A 48 -33.44 8.12 -1.84
N MET A 49 -32.74 7.11 -1.33
CA MET A 49 -32.53 6.92 0.11
C MET A 49 -31.34 7.70 0.66
N LYS A 50 -30.45 8.19 -0.20
CA LYS A 50 -29.28 8.96 0.18
C LYS A 50 -29.21 10.25 -0.63
N ASN A 51 -28.60 11.29 -0.04
CA ASN A 51 -28.44 12.58 -0.73
C ASN A 51 -27.09 12.67 -1.45
N THR A 52 -26.92 13.73 -2.25
CA THR A 52 -25.70 13.96 -3.04
C THR A 52 -24.46 14.12 -2.16
N VAL A 53 -24.61 14.77 -0.97
CA VAL A 53 -23.49 14.98 -0.05
C VAL A 53 -22.93 13.65 0.44
N GLU A 54 -23.81 12.73 0.81
CA GLU A 54 -23.39 11.40 1.27
C GLU A 54 -22.68 10.62 0.16
N LEU A 55 -23.18 10.70 -1.07
CA LEU A 55 -22.55 10.06 -2.23
C LEU A 55 -21.16 10.63 -2.50
N LEU A 56 -21.02 11.97 -2.45
CA LEU A 56 -19.73 12.64 -2.66
C LEU A 56 -18.75 12.30 -1.56
N THR A 57 -19.20 12.20 -0.31
CA THR A 57 -18.35 11.82 0.82
C THR A 57 -17.77 10.42 0.61
N GLU A 58 -18.60 9.46 0.21
CA GLU A 58 -18.15 8.11 -0.06
C GLU A 58 -17.22 8.06 -1.28
N LYS A 59 -17.49 8.85 -2.31
CA LYS A 59 -16.61 8.95 -3.47
C LYS A 59 -15.25 9.48 -3.08
N ASN A 60 -15.18 10.51 -2.23
CA ASN A 60 -13.91 11.06 -1.75
C ASN A 60 -13.15 10.04 -0.90
N ASN A 61 -13.85 9.27 -0.07
CA ASN A 61 -13.24 8.20 0.71
C ASN A 61 -12.65 7.13 -0.21
N LEU A 62 -13.35 6.78 -1.28
CA LEU A 62 -12.87 5.82 -2.27
C LEU A 62 -11.60 6.32 -2.96
N LEU A 63 -11.59 7.59 -3.39
CA LEU A 63 -10.41 8.18 -4.04
C LEU A 63 -9.21 8.20 -3.09
N SER A 64 -9.41 8.56 -1.83
CA SER A 64 -8.36 8.54 -0.82
C SER A 64 -7.80 7.13 -0.62
N ALA A 65 -8.67 6.13 -0.53
CA ALA A 65 -8.27 4.74 -0.37
C ALA A 65 -7.49 4.25 -1.60
N GLN A 66 -7.88 4.64 -2.80
CA GLN A 66 -7.16 4.32 -4.03
C GLN A 66 -5.76 4.93 -4.03
N GLN A 67 -5.62 6.18 -3.61
CA GLN A 67 -4.32 6.85 -3.51
C GLN A 67 -3.43 6.19 -2.48
N GLU A 68 -3.95 5.87 -1.30
CA GLU A 68 -3.20 5.18 -0.25
C GLU A 68 -2.69 3.83 -0.73
N THR A 69 -3.54 3.07 -1.43
CA THR A 69 -3.17 1.76 -1.97
C THR A 69 -2.08 1.89 -3.03
N LEU A 70 -2.19 2.89 -3.90
CA LEU A 70 -1.20 3.13 -4.94
C LEU A 70 0.15 3.52 -4.34
N GLN A 71 0.16 4.41 -3.34
CA GLN A 71 1.38 4.80 -2.65
C GLN A 71 2.02 3.62 -1.93
N ALA A 72 1.22 2.81 -1.25
CA ALA A 72 1.71 1.63 -0.55
C ALA A 72 2.31 0.62 -1.54
N LYS A 73 1.69 0.46 -2.70
CA LYS A 73 2.19 -0.40 -3.76
C LYS A 73 3.56 0.06 -4.27
N TYR A 74 3.70 1.35 -4.57
CA TYR A 74 4.97 1.88 -5.04
C TYR A 74 6.05 1.76 -3.97
N THR A 75 5.72 2.04 -2.71
CA THR A 75 6.66 1.91 -1.60
C THR A 75 7.12 0.46 -1.45
N ALA A 76 6.20 -0.50 -1.55
CA ALA A 76 6.53 -1.92 -1.45
C ALA A 76 7.46 -2.35 -2.60
N ILE A 77 7.16 -1.91 -3.82
CA ILE A 77 7.98 -2.23 -5.00
C ILE A 77 9.38 -1.62 -4.86
N LEU A 78 9.45 -0.37 -4.42
CA LEU A 78 10.73 0.31 -4.24
C LEU A 78 11.59 -0.38 -3.19
N ASN A 79 11.01 -0.72 -2.04
CA ASN A 79 11.75 -1.39 -0.97
C ASN A 79 12.19 -2.79 -1.39
N ALA A 80 11.35 -3.52 -2.10
CA ALA A 80 11.71 -4.85 -2.63
C ALA A 80 12.85 -4.73 -3.64
N GLY A 81 12.83 -3.71 -4.50
CA GLY A 81 13.89 -3.45 -5.47
C GLY A 81 15.21 -3.13 -4.81
N LEU A 82 15.17 -2.28 -3.78
CA LEU A 82 16.38 -1.93 -3.01
C LEU A 82 16.95 -3.15 -2.30
N LEU A 83 16.10 -3.98 -1.72
CA LEU A 83 16.53 -5.20 -1.04
C LEU A 83 17.23 -6.13 -2.02
N ARG A 84 16.67 -6.34 -3.20
CA ARG A 84 17.26 -7.16 -4.24
C ARG A 84 18.61 -6.60 -4.70
N PHE A 85 18.70 -5.29 -4.85
CA PHE A 85 19.92 -4.63 -5.27
C PHE A 85 21.04 -4.88 -4.27
N TYR A 86 20.78 -4.71 -2.99
CA TYR A 86 21.79 -4.93 -1.95
C TYR A 86 22.14 -6.41 -1.79
N GLN A 87 21.17 -7.31 -1.96
CA GLN A 87 21.43 -8.75 -1.93
C GLN A 87 22.32 -9.16 -3.11
N GLY A 88 22.08 -8.61 -4.29
CA GLY A 88 22.90 -8.86 -5.46
C GLY A 88 24.33 -8.36 -5.28
N GLU A 89 24.47 -7.17 -4.67
CA GLU A 89 25.79 -6.59 -4.37
C GLU A 89 26.56 -7.45 -3.37
N GLU A 90 25.88 -7.97 -2.35
CA GLU A 90 26.50 -8.90 -1.40
C GLU A 90 27.03 -10.15 -2.09
N ILE A 91 26.25 -10.73 -3.00
CA ILE A 91 26.67 -11.91 -3.77
C ILE A 91 27.88 -11.59 -4.64
N ASN A 92 27.94 -10.41 -5.22
CA ASN A 92 29.05 -9.99 -6.07
C ASN A 92 30.36 -9.79 -5.30
N LEU A 93 30.28 -9.58 -3.98
CA LEU A 93 31.46 -9.44 -3.13
C LEU A 93 32.12 -10.80 -2.80
N PHE A 94 31.41 -11.87 -3.03
CA PHE A 94 31.90 -13.24 -2.83
C PHE A 94 32.19 -13.93 -4.16
#